data_85847d4e03513f4b8abdd13353461553
#
_entry.id   85847d4e03513f4b8abdd13353461553
#
_cell.length_a   1.000
_cell.length_b   1.000
_cell.length_c   1.000
_cell.angle_alpha   90.00
_cell.angle_beta   90.00
_cell.angle_gamma   90.00
#
_symmetry.space_group_name_H-M   'P 1'
#
loop_
_entity.id
_entity.type
_entity.pdbx_description
1 polymer ?
#
loop_
_entity_poly.entity_id
_entity_poly.type
_entity_poly.pdbx_seq_one_letter_code
_entity_poly.pdbx_strand_id
1 'polypeptide(L)'
;MTSSARLASSPLEYLAPATLEQLLEVLSDLGPKAKVIAGGTDLVPAMRKGKLPPAVTTLISLRNLSLSYIRESAEGLRIGAATPHADVAASPLVRREAPLLATGSGAVGSLQIRNVATIGGNIANAGPSADTSAPLLALDAQLVVAGRHGWRTLPIREFYSGPSQNSLEPGEVVVEFLLPKLAPHTGTHYVKFSPRSFMDLAWVGVAVVATFDPAGRVCQDARLGLAAVNPFPMRAVKAEAVIRGREITGDLIAVMARAASEECNPNPRSRRVPAWYRREMVAVLTRRGFLEARRIATGVN
;
A
#
# COMPACT_ATOMS: atom_id res chain seq x y z
N MET A 1 -31.67 -29.63 1.58
CA MET A 1 -31.96 -28.82 2.80
C MET A 1 -31.00 -27.65 2.81
N THR A 2 -31.46 -26.51 2.32
CA THR A 2 -30.71 -25.27 2.25
C THR A 2 -30.78 -24.61 3.61
N SER A 3 -29.69 -24.68 4.37
CA SER A 3 -29.52 -23.88 5.59
C SER A 3 -29.45 -22.40 5.20
N SER A 4 -30.55 -21.70 5.32
CA SER A 4 -30.57 -20.25 5.31
C SER A 4 -29.81 -19.78 6.55
N ALA A 5 -28.54 -19.39 6.38
CA ALA A 5 -27.80 -18.69 7.42
C ALA A 5 -28.58 -17.41 7.74
N ARG A 6 -29.33 -17.45 8.83
CA ARG A 6 -29.93 -16.27 9.43
C ARG A 6 -28.80 -15.28 9.68
N LEU A 7 -28.85 -14.14 9.03
CA LEU A 7 -28.24 -12.92 9.49
C LEU A 7 -28.89 -12.57 10.85
N ALA A 8 -28.44 -13.25 11.90
CA ALA A 8 -28.76 -12.87 13.27
C ALA A 8 -27.76 -11.76 13.65
N SER A 9 -27.99 -10.59 13.13
CA SER A 9 -27.27 -9.40 13.59
C SER A 9 -28.28 -8.43 14.15
N SER A 10 -28.11 -8.08 15.41
CA SER A 10 -28.61 -6.79 15.88
C SER A 10 -28.27 -5.74 14.83
N PRO A 11 -29.21 -4.82 14.52
CA PRO A 11 -28.94 -3.81 13.49
C PRO A 11 -27.66 -3.05 13.88
N LEU A 12 -26.70 -2.99 12.91
CA LEU A 12 -25.49 -2.19 13.08
C LEU A 12 -25.88 -0.72 13.09
N GLU A 13 -25.44 -0.01 14.11
CA GLU A 13 -25.52 1.44 14.14
C GLU A 13 -24.57 2.04 13.10
N TYR A 14 -24.95 3.17 12.51
CA TYR A 14 -24.11 3.89 11.56
C TYR A 14 -23.98 5.35 11.98
N LEU A 15 -22.76 5.77 12.27
CA LEU A 15 -22.41 7.13 12.63
C LEU A 15 -21.55 7.77 11.56
N ALA A 16 -21.74 9.07 11.32
CA ALA A 16 -20.95 9.85 10.38
C ALA A 16 -20.54 11.19 11.00
N PRO A 17 -19.52 11.21 11.85
CA PRO A 17 -19.01 12.41 12.50
C PRO A 17 -18.68 13.50 11.48
N ALA A 18 -18.93 14.77 11.85
CA ALA A 18 -18.65 15.92 11.00
C ALA A 18 -17.21 16.42 11.14
N THR A 19 -16.54 16.13 12.26
CA THR A 19 -15.16 16.55 12.52
C THR A 19 -14.30 15.38 12.97
N LEU A 20 -12.97 15.54 12.83
CA LEU A 20 -12.02 14.53 13.28
C LEU A 20 -12.07 14.34 14.80
N GLU A 21 -12.26 15.42 15.57
CA GLU A 21 -12.38 15.38 17.02
C GLU A 21 -13.57 14.50 17.44
N GLN A 22 -14.74 14.70 16.82
CA GLN A 22 -15.92 13.86 17.06
C GLN A 22 -15.65 12.39 16.70
N LEU A 23 -14.95 12.13 15.59
CA LEU A 23 -14.56 10.78 15.22
C LEU A 23 -13.72 10.13 16.31
N LEU A 24 -12.67 10.81 16.78
CA LEU A 24 -11.73 10.27 17.77
C LEU A 24 -12.40 10.05 19.14
N GLU A 25 -13.30 10.94 19.53
CA GLU A 25 -14.12 10.78 20.74
C GLU A 25 -14.99 9.51 20.66
N VAL A 26 -15.77 9.37 19.60
CA VAL A 26 -16.64 8.20 19.39
C VAL A 26 -15.83 6.90 19.29
N LEU A 27 -14.69 6.90 18.59
CA LEU A 27 -13.81 5.74 18.51
C LEU A 27 -13.26 5.33 19.88
N SER A 28 -12.89 6.31 20.70
CA SER A 28 -12.38 6.05 22.05
C SER A 28 -13.46 5.49 22.97
N ASP A 29 -14.69 6.03 22.91
CA ASP A 29 -15.79 5.64 23.78
C ASP A 29 -16.35 4.27 23.45
N LEU A 30 -16.44 3.94 22.15
CA LEU A 30 -16.94 2.65 21.70
C LEU A 30 -15.85 1.55 21.69
N GLY A 31 -14.58 1.91 21.56
CA GLY A 31 -13.46 0.97 21.53
C GLY A 31 -13.67 -0.16 20.51
N PRO A 32 -13.60 -1.45 20.94
CA PRO A 32 -13.73 -2.60 20.03
C PRO A 32 -15.14 -2.77 19.43
N LYS A 33 -16.14 -2.03 19.90
CA LYS A 33 -17.49 -2.02 19.32
C LYS A 33 -17.58 -1.20 18.04
N ALA A 34 -16.62 -0.33 17.81
CA ALA A 34 -16.54 0.52 16.61
C ALA A 34 -15.71 -0.10 15.50
N LYS A 35 -16.16 0.09 14.25
CA LYS A 35 -15.36 -0.20 13.06
C LYS A 35 -15.44 0.97 12.10
N VAL A 36 -14.28 1.53 11.76
CA VAL A 36 -14.18 2.60 10.75
C VAL A 36 -14.52 2.06 9.37
N ILE A 37 -15.32 2.82 8.63
CA ILE A 37 -15.63 2.59 7.21
C ILE A 37 -15.28 3.82 6.39
N ALA A 38 -14.41 3.66 5.39
CA ALA A 38 -14.15 4.63 4.33
C ALA A 38 -14.96 4.22 3.08
N GLY A 39 -14.32 3.75 2.00
CA GLY A 39 -15.01 3.26 0.81
C GLY A 39 -15.77 1.94 0.98
N GLY A 40 -15.57 1.20 2.05
CA GLY A 40 -16.31 -0.03 2.38
C GLY A 40 -16.04 -1.24 1.47
N THR A 41 -15.17 -1.14 0.48
CA THR A 41 -14.96 -2.16 -0.56
C THR A 41 -14.40 -3.49 -0.04
N ASP A 42 -13.73 -3.51 1.09
CA ASP A 42 -13.30 -4.71 1.81
C ASP A 42 -14.25 -5.05 2.97
N LEU A 43 -14.69 -4.03 3.73
CA LEU A 43 -15.49 -4.20 4.92
C LEU A 43 -16.89 -4.74 4.61
N VAL A 44 -17.60 -4.18 3.61
CA VAL A 44 -18.96 -4.61 3.27
C VAL A 44 -19.00 -6.07 2.77
N PRO A 45 -18.11 -6.52 1.87
CA PRO A 45 -18.01 -7.94 1.53
C PRO A 45 -17.67 -8.85 2.73
N ALA A 46 -16.82 -8.39 3.67
CA ALA A 46 -16.52 -9.14 4.89
C ALA A 46 -17.75 -9.27 5.80
N MET A 47 -18.52 -8.20 5.96
CA MET A 47 -19.80 -8.20 6.70
C MET A 47 -20.79 -9.19 6.09
N ARG A 48 -21.00 -9.16 4.77
CA ARG A 48 -21.89 -10.07 4.07
C ARG A 48 -21.51 -11.55 4.24
N LYS A 49 -20.23 -11.82 4.48
CA LYS A 49 -19.68 -13.17 4.74
C LYS A 49 -19.67 -13.53 6.24
N GLY A 50 -20.25 -12.70 7.11
CA GLY A 50 -20.24 -12.91 8.57
C GLY A 50 -18.84 -12.86 9.19
N LYS A 51 -17.89 -12.12 8.59
CA LYS A 51 -16.50 -12.01 9.06
C LYS A 51 -16.23 -10.77 9.90
N LEU A 52 -17.27 -10.00 10.21
CA LEU A 52 -17.11 -8.89 11.15
C LEU A 52 -16.91 -9.45 12.56
N PRO A 53 -15.97 -8.90 13.36
CA PRO A 53 -15.83 -9.33 14.74
C PRO A 53 -17.16 -9.20 15.50
N PRO A 54 -17.57 -10.20 16.32
CA PRO A 54 -18.88 -10.19 17.00
C PRO A 54 -19.09 -8.98 17.91
N ALA A 55 -18.00 -8.39 18.41
CA ALA A 55 -18.05 -7.20 19.27
C ALA A 55 -18.48 -5.94 18.52
N VAL A 56 -18.36 -5.89 17.19
CA VAL A 56 -18.64 -4.68 16.41
C VAL A 56 -20.14 -4.48 16.29
N THR A 57 -20.63 -3.39 16.83
CA THR A 57 -22.03 -2.96 16.81
C THR A 57 -22.25 -1.65 16.05
N THR A 58 -21.18 -0.89 15.80
CA THR A 58 -21.25 0.45 15.22
C THR A 58 -20.23 0.62 14.09
N LEU A 59 -20.70 1.11 12.94
CA LEU A 59 -19.86 1.55 11.83
C LEU A 59 -19.69 3.06 11.88
N ILE A 60 -18.46 3.55 11.82
CA ILE A 60 -18.15 4.97 11.86
C ILE A 60 -17.57 5.40 10.51
N SER A 61 -18.29 6.24 9.81
CA SER A 61 -17.96 6.67 8.45
C SER A 61 -17.05 7.90 8.44
N LEU A 62 -16.04 7.85 7.55
CA LEU A 62 -15.15 8.99 7.30
C LEU A 62 -15.70 9.97 6.24
N ARG A 63 -16.90 9.75 5.69
CA ARG A 63 -17.44 10.45 4.52
C ARG A 63 -17.58 11.97 4.68
N ASN A 64 -17.82 12.44 5.90
CA ASN A 64 -18.04 13.86 6.18
C ASN A 64 -16.73 14.59 6.57
N LEU A 65 -15.62 13.84 6.71
CA LEU A 65 -14.35 14.41 7.11
C LEU A 65 -13.59 14.93 5.91
N SER A 66 -12.92 16.06 6.07
CA SER A 66 -12.07 16.66 5.02
C SER A 66 -10.72 15.91 4.88
N LEU A 67 -10.77 14.58 4.74
CA LEU A 67 -9.60 13.71 4.61
C LEU A 67 -9.36 13.23 3.16
N SER A 68 -10.04 13.83 2.18
CA SER A 68 -9.82 13.56 0.75
C SER A 68 -9.15 14.78 0.11
N TYR A 69 -7.85 14.72 -0.10
CA TYR A 69 -7.06 15.77 -0.74
C TYR A 69 -5.71 15.25 -1.21
N ILE A 70 -5.10 15.99 -2.15
CA ILE A 70 -3.72 15.80 -2.62
C ILE A 70 -3.10 17.19 -2.66
N ARG A 71 -2.01 17.40 -1.92
CA ARG A 71 -1.34 18.71 -1.79
C ARG A 71 0.16 18.57 -1.91
N GLU A 72 0.80 19.56 -2.51
CA GLU A 72 2.25 19.72 -2.46
C GLU A 72 2.64 20.41 -1.15
N SER A 73 3.78 20.02 -0.59
CA SER A 73 4.41 20.66 0.57
C SER A 73 5.90 20.87 0.32
N ALA A 74 6.57 21.57 1.25
CA ALA A 74 8.01 21.75 1.16
C ALA A 74 8.77 20.41 1.17
N GLU A 75 8.27 19.43 1.93
CA GLU A 75 8.91 18.11 2.08
C GLU A 75 8.51 17.10 0.99
N GLY A 76 7.42 17.35 0.23
CA GLY A 76 6.92 16.44 -0.80
C GLY A 76 5.40 16.47 -0.95
N LEU A 77 4.78 15.32 -1.16
CA LEU A 77 3.33 15.20 -1.30
C LEU A 77 2.66 14.84 0.03
N ARG A 78 1.48 15.41 0.24
CA ARG A 78 0.55 15.06 1.32
C ARG A 78 -0.76 14.58 0.70
N ILE A 79 -1.15 13.35 1.05
CA ILE A 79 -2.37 12.71 0.53
C ILE A 79 -3.25 12.31 1.70
N GLY A 80 -4.47 12.86 1.76
CA GLY A 80 -5.43 12.53 2.79
C GLY A 80 -5.90 11.07 2.67
N ALA A 81 -6.10 10.41 3.82
CA ALA A 81 -6.37 8.96 3.87
C ALA A 81 -7.72 8.56 3.23
N ALA A 82 -8.69 9.47 3.14
CA ALA A 82 -9.97 9.22 2.49
C ALA A 82 -9.95 9.51 0.98
N THR A 83 -8.80 9.86 0.38
CA THR A 83 -8.67 10.11 -1.06
C THR A 83 -8.92 8.82 -1.84
N PRO A 84 -9.86 8.82 -2.81
CA PRO A 84 -10.13 7.67 -3.68
C PRO A 84 -8.93 7.29 -4.54
N HIS A 85 -8.76 6.00 -4.81
CA HIS A 85 -7.71 5.54 -5.71
C HIS A 85 -7.82 6.13 -7.11
N ALA A 86 -9.04 6.43 -7.60
CA ALA A 86 -9.25 7.08 -8.88
C ALA A 86 -8.60 8.46 -8.91
N ASP A 87 -8.76 9.26 -7.85
CA ASP A 87 -8.19 10.60 -7.74
C ASP A 87 -6.66 10.55 -7.62
N VAL A 88 -6.13 9.61 -6.82
CA VAL A 88 -4.67 9.39 -6.73
C VAL A 88 -4.08 9.04 -8.09
N ALA A 89 -4.71 8.11 -8.82
CA ALA A 89 -4.25 7.66 -10.13
C ALA A 89 -4.36 8.74 -11.22
N ALA A 90 -5.39 9.59 -11.15
CA ALA A 90 -5.65 10.64 -12.12
C ALA A 90 -4.88 11.94 -11.85
N SER A 91 -4.45 12.18 -10.61
CA SER A 91 -3.81 13.42 -10.18
C SER A 91 -2.54 13.73 -10.99
N PRO A 92 -2.45 14.87 -11.70
CA PRO A 92 -1.23 15.30 -12.38
C PRO A 92 -0.05 15.44 -11.40
N LEU A 93 -0.33 15.89 -10.17
CA LEU A 93 0.66 16.05 -9.11
C LEU A 93 1.26 14.71 -8.68
N VAL A 94 0.42 13.69 -8.45
CA VAL A 94 0.92 12.34 -8.10
C VAL A 94 1.66 11.70 -9.26
N ARG A 95 1.19 11.89 -10.50
CA ARG A 95 1.87 11.37 -11.69
C ARG A 95 3.25 11.98 -11.89
N ARG A 96 3.44 13.24 -11.50
CA ARG A 96 4.73 13.92 -11.58
C ARG A 96 5.67 13.53 -10.44
N GLU A 97 5.19 13.57 -9.20
CA GLU A 97 6.04 13.44 -8.01
C GLU A 97 6.16 11.99 -7.48
N ALA A 98 5.16 11.15 -7.75
CA ALA A 98 5.10 9.77 -7.25
C ALA A 98 4.47 8.83 -8.29
N PRO A 99 5.01 8.74 -9.54
CA PRO A 99 4.35 8.04 -10.66
C PRO A 99 4.07 6.55 -10.37
N LEU A 100 4.91 5.88 -9.57
CA LEU A 100 4.66 4.49 -9.19
C LEU A 100 3.44 4.35 -8.26
N LEU A 101 3.11 5.36 -7.45
CA LEU A 101 1.88 5.37 -6.64
C LEU A 101 0.63 5.59 -7.52
N ALA A 102 0.72 6.48 -8.51
CA ALA A 102 -0.35 6.64 -9.49
C ALA A 102 -0.63 5.32 -10.23
N THR A 103 0.42 4.62 -10.66
CA THR A 103 0.32 3.30 -11.31
C THR A 103 -0.30 2.26 -10.37
N GLY A 104 0.18 2.16 -9.11
CA GLY A 104 -0.36 1.25 -8.10
C GLY A 104 -1.84 1.50 -7.79
N SER A 105 -2.22 2.78 -7.61
CA SER A 105 -3.62 3.17 -7.41
C SER A 105 -4.49 2.83 -8.62
N GLY A 106 -3.99 3.03 -9.84
CA GLY A 106 -4.66 2.67 -11.08
C GLY A 106 -4.85 1.16 -11.27
N ALA A 107 -4.02 0.34 -10.62
CA ALA A 107 -4.09 -1.13 -10.66
C ALA A 107 -5.08 -1.74 -9.67
N VAL A 108 -5.66 -0.95 -8.75
CA VAL A 108 -6.63 -1.43 -7.76
C VAL A 108 -7.96 -1.79 -8.43
N GLY A 109 -8.37 -3.04 -8.31
CA GLY A 109 -9.70 -3.54 -8.68
C GLY A 109 -10.23 -3.06 -10.04
N SER A 110 -11.47 -2.60 -10.06
CA SER A 110 -12.13 -1.96 -11.21
C SER A 110 -12.22 -0.45 -11.04
N LEU A 111 -12.64 0.27 -12.09
CA LEU A 111 -12.90 1.70 -12.01
C LEU A 111 -13.92 2.04 -10.92
N GLN A 112 -15.00 1.25 -10.82
CA GLN A 112 -16.05 1.42 -9.81
C GLN A 112 -15.48 1.26 -8.39
N ILE A 113 -14.59 0.28 -8.19
CA ILE A 113 -13.90 0.11 -6.90
C ILE A 113 -13.01 1.31 -6.62
N ARG A 114 -12.21 1.76 -7.56
CA ARG A 114 -11.29 2.90 -7.39
C ARG A 114 -12.00 4.21 -7.06
N ASN A 115 -13.23 4.40 -7.55
CA ASN A 115 -14.01 5.61 -7.28
C ASN A 115 -14.48 5.72 -5.82
N VAL A 116 -14.49 4.62 -5.07
CA VAL A 116 -14.95 4.60 -3.67
C VAL A 116 -13.90 4.07 -2.69
N ALA A 117 -13.04 3.15 -3.11
CA ALA A 117 -11.95 2.63 -2.29
C ALA A 117 -10.88 3.72 -2.11
N THR A 118 -10.44 3.92 -0.86
CA THR A 118 -9.52 4.98 -0.48
C THR A 118 -8.12 4.43 -0.20
N ILE A 119 -7.11 5.27 -0.37
CA ILE A 119 -5.71 4.90 -0.09
C ILE A 119 -5.54 4.49 1.39
N GLY A 120 -6.14 5.23 2.33
CA GLY A 120 -6.10 4.90 3.76
C GLY A 120 -6.81 3.59 4.07
N GLY A 121 -7.99 3.34 3.48
CA GLY A 121 -8.71 2.08 3.66
C GLY A 121 -7.92 0.87 3.13
N ASN A 122 -7.24 1.02 1.99
CA ASN A 122 -6.41 -0.02 1.40
C ASN A 122 -5.22 -0.39 2.31
N ILE A 123 -4.52 0.61 2.85
CA ILE A 123 -3.38 0.39 3.75
C ILE A 123 -3.83 -0.10 5.12
N ALA A 124 -4.88 0.48 5.71
CA ALA A 124 -5.39 0.08 7.03
C ALA A 124 -5.98 -1.35 7.04
N ASN A 125 -6.48 -1.83 5.89
CA ASN A 125 -6.90 -3.23 5.74
C ASN A 125 -5.71 -4.22 5.81
N ALA A 126 -4.48 -3.73 5.63
CA ALA A 126 -3.22 -4.49 5.71
C ALA A 126 -3.20 -5.78 4.87
N GLY A 127 -3.92 -5.78 3.75
CA GLY A 127 -3.96 -6.90 2.82
C GLY A 127 -2.59 -7.15 2.16
N PRO A 128 -2.07 -8.39 2.12
CA PRO A 128 -0.74 -8.66 1.58
C PRO A 128 -0.60 -8.33 0.08
N SER A 129 -1.72 -8.27 -0.65
CA SER A 129 -1.76 -7.99 -2.10
C SER A 129 -2.28 -6.59 -2.42
N ALA A 130 -2.21 -5.65 -1.46
CA ALA A 130 -2.62 -4.27 -1.67
C ALA A 130 -1.69 -3.58 -2.69
N ASP A 131 -2.25 -3.12 -3.82
CA ASP A 131 -1.47 -2.60 -4.95
C ASP A 131 -0.73 -1.29 -4.65
N THR A 132 -1.16 -0.53 -3.63
CA THR A 132 -0.48 0.72 -3.23
C THR A 132 0.58 0.51 -2.16
N SER A 133 0.62 -0.65 -1.50
CA SER A 133 1.55 -0.89 -0.39
C SER A 133 3.01 -0.97 -0.85
N ALA A 134 3.31 -1.71 -1.93
CA ALA A 134 4.66 -1.78 -2.48
C ALA A 134 5.16 -0.41 -2.98
N PRO A 135 4.37 0.38 -3.75
CA PRO A 135 4.70 1.76 -4.07
C PRO A 135 5.01 2.64 -2.86
N LEU A 136 4.15 2.65 -1.84
CA LEU A 136 4.35 3.48 -0.66
C LEU A 136 5.59 3.07 0.15
N LEU A 137 5.86 1.76 0.24
CA LEU A 137 7.08 1.24 0.86
C LEU A 137 8.34 1.69 0.11
N ALA A 138 8.35 1.61 -1.22
CA ALA A 138 9.49 2.04 -2.02
C ALA A 138 9.68 3.57 -1.99
N LEU A 139 8.59 4.34 -1.87
CA LEU A 139 8.63 5.80 -1.69
C LEU A 139 9.06 6.22 -0.28
N ASP A 140 9.22 5.27 0.64
CA ASP A 140 9.51 5.55 2.06
C ASP A 140 8.47 6.47 2.70
N ALA A 141 7.20 6.23 2.37
CA ALA A 141 6.09 7.03 2.83
C ALA A 141 5.94 6.96 4.35
N GLN A 142 5.48 8.05 4.94
CA GLN A 142 5.10 8.10 6.35
C GLN A 142 3.59 8.22 6.47
N LEU A 143 3.03 7.62 7.51
CA LEU A 143 1.63 7.72 7.87
C LEU A 143 1.48 8.68 9.04
N VAL A 144 0.56 9.61 8.92
CA VAL A 144 0.08 10.40 10.04
C VAL A 144 -1.15 9.72 10.61
N VAL A 145 -1.09 9.43 11.89
CA VAL A 145 -2.14 8.74 12.65
C VAL A 145 -2.66 9.67 13.73
N ALA A 146 -3.97 9.78 13.85
CA ALA A 146 -4.62 10.53 14.90
C ALA A 146 -5.32 9.59 15.86
N GLY A 147 -5.21 9.88 17.15
CA GLY A 147 -5.91 9.22 18.25
C GLY A 147 -6.33 10.24 19.31
N ARG A 148 -7.12 9.82 20.31
CA ARG A 148 -7.60 10.70 21.39
C ARG A 148 -6.46 11.41 22.14
N HIS A 149 -5.31 10.75 22.25
CA HIS A 149 -4.15 11.25 23.01
C HIS A 149 -3.17 12.06 22.17
N GLY A 150 -3.48 12.34 20.91
CA GLY A 150 -2.64 13.13 20.01
C GLY A 150 -2.40 12.50 18.66
N TRP A 151 -1.39 13.01 18.01
CA TRP A 151 -0.99 12.62 16.66
C TRP A 151 0.40 11.99 16.70
N ARG A 152 0.61 10.98 15.88
CA ARG A 152 1.94 10.41 15.66
C ARG A 152 2.19 10.18 14.18
N THR A 153 3.44 10.23 13.80
CA THR A 153 3.89 9.89 12.45
C THR A 153 4.78 8.66 12.54
N LEU A 154 4.56 7.70 11.64
CA LEU A 154 5.37 6.49 11.58
C LEU A 154 5.68 6.11 10.14
N PRO A 155 6.87 5.54 9.87
CA PRO A 155 7.20 5.00 8.56
C PRO A 155 6.25 3.85 8.19
N ILE A 156 5.83 3.80 6.92
CA ILE A 156 4.92 2.73 6.46
C ILE A 156 5.49 1.32 6.68
N ARG A 157 6.81 1.14 6.67
CA ARG A 157 7.46 -0.14 6.95
C ARG A 157 7.19 -0.67 8.36
N GLU A 158 6.86 0.22 9.31
CA GLU A 158 6.55 -0.09 10.71
C GLU A 158 5.04 -0.25 10.95
N PHE A 159 4.24 0.01 9.91
CA PHE A 159 2.78 -0.04 10.02
C PHE A 159 2.21 -1.46 10.02
N TYR A 160 2.86 -2.39 9.31
CA TYR A 160 2.40 -3.78 9.23
C TYR A 160 2.99 -4.63 10.35
N SER A 161 2.13 -5.22 11.19
CA SER A 161 2.54 -6.06 12.33
C SER A 161 2.30 -7.55 12.09
N GLY A 162 1.58 -7.92 11.01
CA GLY A 162 1.29 -9.30 10.65
C GLY A 162 0.31 -9.43 9.49
N PRO A 163 -0.13 -10.65 9.15
CA PRO A 163 -1.09 -10.89 8.08
C PRO A 163 -2.43 -10.21 8.37
N SER A 164 -2.81 -9.22 7.57
CA SER A 164 -3.99 -8.38 7.77
C SER A 164 -4.04 -7.70 9.15
N GLN A 165 -2.86 -7.39 9.70
CA GLN A 165 -2.68 -6.69 10.97
C GLN A 165 -1.83 -5.45 10.77
N ASN A 166 -2.16 -4.40 11.50
CA ASN A 166 -1.44 -3.14 11.49
C ASN A 166 -1.17 -2.64 12.92
N SER A 167 -0.34 -1.60 13.05
CA SER A 167 0.13 -1.04 14.31
C SER A 167 -0.76 0.07 14.87
N LEU A 168 -2.00 0.22 14.35
CA LEU A 168 -2.96 1.15 14.93
C LEU A 168 -3.40 0.65 16.30
N GLU A 169 -3.36 1.54 17.28
CA GLU A 169 -3.94 1.30 18.58
C GLU A 169 -5.48 1.46 18.54
N PRO A 170 -6.21 0.87 19.50
CA PRO A 170 -7.65 1.10 19.61
C PRO A 170 -7.97 2.60 19.70
N GLY A 171 -8.86 3.09 18.84
CA GLY A 171 -9.21 4.50 18.77
C GLY A 171 -8.33 5.35 17.85
N GLU A 172 -7.34 4.76 17.18
CA GLU A 172 -6.54 5.46 16.20
C GLU A 172 -7.08 5.30 14.76
N VAL A 173 -6.80 6.32 13.95
CA VAL A 173 -7.14 6.33 12.52
C VAL A 173 -6.00 6.94 11.69
N VAL A 174 -5.72 6.37 10.53
CA VAL A 174 -4.82 6.98 9.55
C VAL A 174 -5.52 8.18 8.93
N VAL A 175 -4.87 9.35 8.96
CA VAL A 175 -5.44 10.60 8.44
C VAL A 175 -4.72 11.10 7.18
N GLU A 176 -3.43 10.81 7.02
CA GLU A 176 -2.64 11.34 5.92
C GLU A 176 -1.44 10.46 5.59
N PHE A 177 -0.98 10.52 4.35
CA PHE A 177 0.29 9.98 3.86
C PHE A 177 1.22 11.13 3.49
N LEU A 178 2.45 11.08 3.97
CA LEU A 178 3.52 11.99 3.62
C LEU A 178 4.50 11.23 2.72
N LEU A 179 4.72 11.74 1.51
CA LEU A 179 5.65 11.16 0.55
C LEU A 179 6.81 12.14 0.32
N PRO A 180 8.04 11.75 0.64
CA PRO A 180 9.19 12.64 0.46
C PRO A 180 9.43 12.93 -1.02
N LYS A 181 10.00 14.08 -1.33
CA LYS A 181 10.46 14.40 -2.69
C LYS A 181 11.52 13.40 -3.13
N LEU A 182 11.40 12.99 -4.38
CA LEU A 182 12.44 12.17 -5.01
C LEU A 182 13.68 13.05 -5.29
N ALA A 183 14.86 12.47 -5.07
CA ALA A 183 16.12 13.12 -5.43
C ALA A 183 16.25 13.25 -6.97
N PRO A 184 17.07 14.21 -7.48
CA PRO A 184 17.44 14.22 -8.89
C PRO A 184 18.00 12.87 -9.34
N HIS A 185 17.89 12.56 -10.62
CA HIS A 185 18.34 11.29 -11.22
C HIS A 185 17.72 10.04 -10.58
N THR A 186 16.48 10.17 -10.07
CA THR A 186 15.71 9.04 -9.53
C THR A 186 14.70 8.57 -10.57
N GLY A 187 14.76 7.28 -10.87
CA GLY A 187 13.73 6.62 -11.65
C GLY A 187 12.88 5.70 -10.77
N THR A 188 11.65 5.50 -11.20
CA THR A 188 10.68 4.70 -10.44
C THR A 188 9.89 3.79 -11.36
N HIS A 189 9.56 2.59 -10.89
CA HIS A 189 8.72 1.68 -11.65
C HIS A 189 7.89 0.77 -10.71
N TYR A 190 6.64 0.52 -11.09
CA TYR A 190 5.79 -0.45 -10.40
C TYR A 190 5.27 -1.48 -11.37
N VAL A 191 5.41 -2.76 -11.02
CA VAL A 191 4.90 -3.90 -11.78
C VAL A 191 3.95 -4.70 -10.91
N LYS A 192 2.73 -4.89 -11.40
CA LYS A 192 1.77 -5.86 -10.88
C LYS A 192 1.75 -7.07 -11.80
N PHE A 193 2.07 -8.24 -11.27
CA PHE A 193 1.92 -9.50 -11.97
C PHE A 193 0.69 -10.24 -11.46
N SER A 194 -0.24 -10.53 -12.34
CA SER A 194 -1.50 -11.22 -12.05
C SER A 194 -1.97 -11.98 -13.30
N PRO A 195 -2.86 -12.97 -13.18
CA PRO A 195 -3.34 -13.75 -14.31
C PRO A 195 -4.18 -12.94 -15.29
N ARG A 196 -4.76 -11.83 -14.85
CA ARG A 196 -5.54 -10.91 -15.67
C ARG A 196 -5.00 -9.50 -15.51
N SER A 197 -5.16 -8.67 -16.53
CA SER A 197 -4.65 -7.30 -16.56
C SER A 197 -5.36 -6.35 -15.57
N PHE A 198 -6.61 -6.67 -15.18
CA PHE A 198 -7.39 -5.89 -14.22
C PHE A 198 -8.40 -6.77 -13.45
N MET A 199 -8.98 -6.21 -12.39
CA MET A 199 -9.93 -6.90 -11.48
C MET A 199 -9.36 -8.16 -10.87
N ASP A 200 -8.06 -8.19 -10.60
CA ASP A 200 -7.40 -9.34 -9.98
C ASP A 200 -6.46 -8.90 -8.87
N LEU A 201 -6.22 -9.82 -7.94
CA LEU A 201 -5.21 -9.65 -6.90
C LEU A 201 -3.83 -9.93 -7.48
N ALA A 202 -2.85 -9.13 -7.11
CA ALA A 202 -1.47 -9.39 -7.47
C ALA A 202 -1.03 -10.78 -6.97
N TRP A 203 -0.33 -11.52 -7.83
CA TRP A 203 0.47 -12.67 -7.45
C TRP A 203 1.84 -12.22 -6.96
N VAL A 204 2.37 -11.17 -7.58
CA VAL A 204 3.60 -10.48 -7.21
C VAL A 204 3.42 -9.00 -7.54
N GLY A 205 3.71 -8.13 -6.61
CA GLY A 205 3.83 -6.68 -6.81
C GLY A 205 5.27 -6.25 -6.49
N VAL A 206 5.92 -5.55 -7.41
CA VAL A 206 7.29 -5.02 -7.24
C VAL A 206 7.29 -3.54 -7.54
N ALA A 207 7.71 -2.73 -6.59
CA ALA A 207 7.94 -1.30 -6.74
C ALA A 207 9.43 -1.00 -6.57
N VAL A 208 9.99 -0.26 -7.50
CA VAL A 208 11.41 0.14 -7.50
C VAL A 208 11.48 1.65 -7.50
N VAL A 209 12.27 2.19 -6.59
CA VAL A 209 12.78 3.56 -6.62
C VAL A 209 14.29 3.46 -6.60
N ALA A 210 14.98 4.01 -7.60
CA ALA A 210 16.42 3.95 -7.67
C ALA A 210 17.00 5.30 -8.10
N THR A 211 17.98 5.78 -7.36
CA THR A 211 18.70 7.03 -7.60
C THR A 211 20.09 6.72 -8.12
N PHE A 212 20.50 7.43 -9.13
CA PHE A 212 21.77 7.20 -9.84
C PHE A 212 22.69 8.41 -9.77
N ASP A 213 23.96 8.20 -10.00
CA ASP A 213 24.89 9.29 -10.31
C ASP A 213 24.48 9.97 -11.64
N PRO A 214 24.94 11.21 -11.90
CA PRO A 214 24.58 11.93 -13.13
C PRO A 214 24.91 11.18 -14.42
N ALA A 215 25.89 10.28 -14.38
CA ALA A 215 26.27 9.45 -15.52
C ALA A 215 25.44 8.16 -15.63
N GLY A 216 24.56 7.86 -14.67
CA GLY A 216 23.74 6.64 -14.65
C GLY A 216 24.52 5.35 -14.47
N ARG A 217 25.77 5.42 -13.98
CA ARG A 217 26.66 4.26 -13.81
C ARG A 217 26.64 3.67 -12.41
N VAL A 218 26.49 4.51 -11.40
CA VAL A 218 26.47 4.10 -10.01
C VAL A 218 25.06 4.25 -9.44
N CYS A 219 24.53 3.21 -8.79
CA CYS A 219 23.29 3.28 -8.04
C CYS A 219 23.58 3.87 -6.65
N GLN A 220 23.23 5.13 -6.43
CA GLN A 220 23.46 5.82 -5.15
C GLN A 220 22.52 5.33 -4.05
N ASP A 221 21.24 5.12 -4.40
CA ASP A 221 20.22 4.56 -3.50
C ASP A 221 19.24 3.68 -4.28
N ALA A 222 18.74 2.65 -3.62
CA ALA A 222 17.67 1.81 -4.14
C ALA A 222 16.70 1.43 -3.02
N ARG A 223 15.40 1.45 -3.34
CA ARG A 223 14.32 1.02 -2.47
C ARG A 223 13.38 0.10 -3.23
N LEU A 224 13.17 -1.10 -2.68
CA LEU A 224 12.42 -2.19 -3.30
C LEU A 224 11.23 -2.57 -2.43
N GLY A 225 10.02 -2.13 -2.79
CA GLY A 225 8.79 -2.52 -2.15
C GLY A 225 8.20 -3.78 -2.79
N LEU A 226 7.81 -4.75 -1.97
CA LEU A 226 7.25 -6.03 -2.40
C LEU A 226 5.87 -6.27 -1.79
N ALA A 227 4.93 -6.72 -2.60
CA ALA A 227 3.57 -7.10 -2.18
C ALA A 227 3.19 -8.49 -2.72
N ALA A 228 2.26 -9.16 -2.05
CA ALA A 228 1.73 -10.49 -2.37
C ALA A 228 2.73 -11.66 -2.22
N VAL A 229 3.93 -11.43 -1.76
CA VAL A 229 5.02 -12.41 -1.67
C VAL A 229 5.48 -12.71 -0.25
N ASN A 230 4.84 -12.08 0.72
CA ASN A 230 5.03 -12.28 2.15
C ASN A 230 3.67 -12.26 2.87
N PRO A 231 3.59 -12.62 4.16
CA PRO A 231 2.37 -12.46 4.95
C PRO A 231 1.83 -11.02 4.98
N PHE A 232 2.69 -10.03 4.82
CA PHE A 232 2.38 -8.59 4.68
C PHE A 232 3.37 -7.93 3.70
N PRO A 233 3.06 -6.74 3.18
CA PRO A 233 3.97 -6.01 2.29
C PRO A 233 5.29 -5.64 2.98
N MET A 234 6.42 -5.69 2.27
CA MET A 234 7.74 -5.50 2.85
C MET A 234 8.69 -4.72 1.95
N ARG A 235 9.80 -4.24 2.51
CA ARG A 235 10.99 -3.79 1.77
C ARG A 235 12.01 -4.92 1.67
N ALA A 236 12.62 -5.09 0.49
CA ALA A 236 13.69 -6.07 0.27
C ALA A 236 15.06 -5.45 0.62
N VAL A 237 15.30 -5.21 1.92
CA VAL A 237 16.45 -4.42 2.39
C VAL A 237 17.81 -5.06 2.11
N LYS A 238 17.89 -6.39 2.06
CA LYS A 238 19.13 -7.10 1.69
C LYS A 238 19.43 -6.89 0.21
N ALA A 239 18.41 -6.98 -0.65
CA ALA A 239 18.56 -6.71 -2.07
C ALA A 239 18.97 -5.25 -2.33
N GLU A 240 18.38 -4.30 -1.61
CA GLU A 240 18.78 -2.88 -1.68
C GLU A 240 20.25 -2.67 -1.32
N ALA A 241 20.73 -3.35 -0.28
CA ALA A 241 22.14 -3.27 0.15
C ALA A 241 23.11 -3.85 -0.89
N VAL A 242 22.70 -4.82 -1.70
CA VAL A 242 23.54 -5.39 -2.77
C VAL A 242 23.94 -4.35 -3.80
N ILE A 243 23.03 -3.43 -4.17
CA ILE A 243 23.23 -2.51 -5.31
C ILE A 243 23.65 -1.11 -4.88
N ARG A 244 23.32 -0.71 -3.65
CA ARG A 244 23.56 0.65 -3.15
C ARG A 244 25.04 1.00 -3.12
N GLY A 245 25.40 2.17 -3.67
CA GLY A 245 26.76 2.70 -3.74
C GLY A 245 27.69 2.00 -4.72
N ARG A 246 27.15 1.13 -5.62
CA ARG A 246 27.97 0.31 -6.52
C ARG A 246 27.72 0.63 -7.98
N GLU A 247 28.76 0.37 -8.79
CA GLU A 247 28.67 0.43 -10.23
C GLU A 247 27.73 -0.68 -10.75
N ILE A 248 26.86 -0.31 -11.69
CA ILE A 248 25.81 -1.18 -12.19
C ILE A 248 26.33 -2.08 -13.28
N THR A 249 26.37 -3.37 -12.99
CA THR A 249 26.66 -4.43 -13.97
C THR A 249 25.47 -5.38 -14.09
N GLY A 250 25.40 -6.12 -15.19
CA GLY A 250 24.35 -7.14 -15.39
C GLY A 250 24.35 -8.19 -14.28
N ASP A 251 25.53 -8.62 -13.85
CA ASP A 251 25.72 -9.60 -12.78
C ASP A 251 25.26 -9.04 -11.43
N LEU A 252 25.60 -7.78 -11.11
CA LEU A 252 25.17 -7.15 -9.87
C LEU A 252 23.64 -7.04 -9.79
N ILE A 253 22.99 -6.67 -10.91
CA ILE A 253 21.52 -6.64 -10.99
C ILE A 253 20.94 -8.04 -10.78
N ALA A 254 21.55 -9.08 -11.32
CA ALA A 254 21.10 -10.46 -11.14
C ALA A 254 21.22 -10.91 -9.68
N VAL A 255 22.33 -10.56 -9.00
CA VAL A 255 22.54 -10.83 -7.57
C VAL A 255 21.52 -10.09 -6.72
N MET A 256 21.28 -8.80 -6.97
CA MET A 256 20.23 -8.02 -6.28
C MET A 256 18.83 -8.66 -6.45
N ALA A 257 18.49 -9.03 -7.68
CA ALA A 257 17.18 -9.62 -7.97
C ALA A 257 16.99 -10.98 -7.26
N ARG A 258 18.05 -11.79 -7.20
CA ARG A 258 18.06 -13.05 -6.45
C ARG A 258 17.90 -12.80 -4.96
N ALA A 259 18.62 -11.85 -4.40
CA ALA A 259 18.50 -11.47 -2.99
C ALA A 259 17.05 -11.05 -2.64
N ALA A 260 16.39 -10.28 -3.50
CA ALA A 260 14.98 -9.92 -3.31
C ALA A 260 14.05 -11.15 -3.28
N SER A 261 14.30 -12.14 -4.14
CA SER A 261 13.57 -13.40 -4.16
C SER A 261 13.78 -14.22 -2.88
N GLU A 262 14.99 -14.24 -2.35
CA GLU A 262 15.36 -15.00 -1.14
C GLU A 262 14.79 -14.36 0.15
N GLU A 263 14.57 -13.04 0.17
CA GLU A 263 13.89 -12.36 1.28
C GLU A 263 12.39 -12.69 1.36
N CYS A 264 11.80 -13.23 0.28
CA CYS A 264 10.38 -13.51 0.22
C CYS A 264 9.99 -14.80 0.94
N ASN A 265 8.84 -14.76 1.64
CA ASN A 265 8.23 -15.91 2.27
C ASN A 265 6.74 -16.06 1.86
N PRO A 266 6.49 -16.37 0.57
CA PRO A 266 5.12 -16.53 0.08
C PRO A 266 4.46 -17.75 0.70
N ASN A 267 3.15 -17.66 0.97
CA ASN A 267 2.37 -18.72 1.58
C ASN A 267 2.49 -20.04 0.78
N PRO A 268 3.10 -21.11 1.36
CA PRO A 268 3.30 -22.38 0.67
C PRO A 268 1.99 -23.13 0.40
N ARG A 269 0.92 -22.81 1.14
CA ARG A 269 -0.42 -23.42 0.98
C ARG A 269 -1.31 -22.66 -0.01
N SER A 270 -0.75 -21.69 -0.74
CA SER A 270 -1.52 -20.95 -1.75
C SER A 270 -1.97 -21.88 -2.88
N ARG A 271 -3.28 -22.00 -3.07
CA ARG A 271 -3.87 -22.77 -4.18
C ARG A 271 -3.83 -22.03 -5.52
N ARG A 272 -3.53 -20.72 -5.52
CA ARG A 272 -3.54 -19.88 -6.73
C ARG A 272 -2.23 -19.95 -7.49
N VAL A 273 -1.11 -19.85 -6.76
CA VAL A 273 0.24 -19.78 -7.33
C VAL A 273 1.21 -20.45 -6.36
N PRO A 274 2.06 -21.38 -6.83
CA PRO A 274 3.08 -21.99 -6.00
C PRO A 274 4.07 -20.97 -5.44
N ALA A 275 4.57 -21.21 -4.23
CA ALA A 275 5.50 -20.31 -3.56
C ALA A 275 6.82 -20.15 -4.34
N TRP A 276 7.34 -21.23 -4.91
CA TRP A 276 8.56 -21.21 -5.71
C TRP A 276 8.41 -20.31 -6.94
N TYR A 277 7.28 -20.37 -7.62
CA TYR A 277 7.01 -19.55 -8.82
C TYR A 277 6.93 -18.06 -8.47
N ARG A 278 6.31 -17.72 -7.32
CA ARG A 278 6.30 -16.33 -6.86
C ARG A 278 7.71 -15.80 -6.62
N ARG A 279 8.59 -16.61 -6.00
CA ARG A 279 9.99 -16.23 -5.78
C ARG A 279 10.73 -15.99 -7.09
N GLU A 280 10.59 -16.90 -8.07
CA GLU A 280 11.19 -16.71 -9.40
C GLU A 280 10.67 -15.43 -10.06
N MET A 281 9.38 -15.17 -9.99
CA MET A 281 8.80 -13.95 -10.53
C MET A 281 9.27 -12.69 -9.80
N VAL A 282 9.53 -12.73 -8.49
CA VAL A 282 10.17 -11.61 -7.79
C VAL A 282 11.53 -11.29 -8.40
N ALA A 283 12.39 -12.28 -8.63
CA ALA A 283 13.69 -12.04 -9.23
C ALA A 283 13.57 -11.43 -10.65
N VAL A 284 12.68 -12.00 -11.48
CA VAL A 284 12.45 -11.50 -12.86
C VAL A 284 11.93 -10.06 -12.85
N LEU A 285 10.93 -9.77 -12.02
CA LEU A 285 10.25 -8.47 -11.99
C LEU A 285 11.11 -7.41 -11.31
N THR A 286 11.87 -7.75 -10.28
CA THR A 286 12.85 -6.84 -9.66
C THR A 286 13.91 -6.42 -10.66
N ARG A 287 14.48 -7.37 -11.42
CA ARG A 287 15.44 -7.06 -12.50
C ARG A 287 14.83 -6.12 -13.55
N ARG A 288 13.63 -6.45 -14.06
CA ARG A 288 12.94 -5.63 -15.07
C ARG A 288 12.60 -4.24 -14.53
N GLY A 289 12.06 -4.18 -13.33
CA GLY A 289 11.69 -2.92 -12.68
C GLY A 289 12.89 -2.02 -12.41
N PHE A 290 14.03 -2.59 -12.00
CA PHE A 290 15.25 -1.83 -11.79
C PHE A 290 15.83 -1.27 -13.12
N LEU A 291 15.86 -2.07 -14.17
CA LEU A 291 16.30 -1.63 -15.50
C LEU A 291 15.40 -0.51 -16.03
N GLU A 292 14.08 -0.62 -15.86
CA GLU A 292 13.15 0.41 -16.28
C GLU A 292 13.29 1.69 -15.44
N ALA A 293 13.47 1.57 -14.12
CA ALA A 293 13.74 2.72 -13.25
C ALA A 293 15.05 3.43 -13.69
N ARG A 294 16.10 2.66 -14.02
CA ARG A 294 17.34 3.23 -14.56
C ARG A 294 17.11 3.97 -15.88
N ARG A 295 16.39 3.37 -16.82
CA ARG A 295 16.04 3.99 -18.10
C ARG A 295 15.31 5.33 -17.90
N ILE A 296 14.35 5.37 -16.97
CA ILE A 296 13.60 6.60 -16.63
C ILE A 296 14.53 7.66 -16.04
N ALA A 297 15.41 7.27 -15.11
CA ALA A 297 16.32 8.21 -14.43
C ALA A 297 17.37 8.81 -15.37
N THR A 298 17.86 8.02 -16.34
CA THR A 298 18.96 8.43 -17.23
C THR A 298 18.49 8.99 -18.57
N GLY A 299 17.23 8.80 -18.94
CA GLY A 299 16.71 9.15 -20.27
C GLY A 299 17.31 8.34 -21.43
N VAL A 300 18.09 7.31 -21.14
CA VAL A 300 18.73 6.44 -22.17
C VAL A 300 17.78 5.28 -22.49
N ASN A 301 17.49 5.10 -23.77
CA ASN A 301 16.70 3.98 -24.30
C ASN A 301 17.49 2.66 -24.32
#